data_fb83faa4de4e858a14f3d7ce5b63755b
#
_entry.id   fb83faa4de4e858a14f3d7ce5b63755b
#
_cell.length_a   1.000
_cell.length_b   1.000
_cell.length_c   1.000
_cell.angle_alpha   90.00
_cell.angle_beta   90.00
_cell.angle_gamma   90.00
#
_symmetry.space_group_name_H-M   'P 1'
#
loop_
_entity.id
_entity.type
_entity.pdbx_description
1 polymer ?
#
loop_
_entity_poly.entity_id
_entity_poly.type
_entity_poly.pdbx_seq_one_letter_code
_entity_poly.pdbx_strand_id
1 'polypeptide(L)'
;MKVADIMQAEVRVVTSDTPVSEVVVSLADAQVTGLPVVDARNRVIGVVSSTDLIDAQAETRSAEERQILLEHTPVRDIMTPRPLMIESTAEAQEAARHMLYAEVRRLFVEENGVLVGVISQTDIVRAVATGKLA
;
A
#
# COMPACT_ATOMS: atom_id res chain seq x y z
N MET A 1 22.99 3.62 4.20
CA MET A 1 22.09 2.46 4.21
C MET A 1 20.97 2.67 3.22
N LYS A 2 20.78 1.71 2.35
CA LYS A 2 19.77 1.78 1.31
C LYS A 2 18.41 1.31 1.81
N VAL A 3 17.34 1.79 1.18
CA VAL A 3 15.98 1.33 1.45
C VAL A 3 15.90 -0.20 1.35
N ALA A 4 16.53 -0.78 0.34
CA ALA A 4 16.55 -2.24 0.14
C ALA A 4 17.11 -3.01 1.34
N ASP A 5 17.96 -2.39 2.15
CA ASP A 5 18.59 -3.06 3.28
C ASP A 5 17.66 -3.23 4.49
N ILE A 6 16.59 -2.44 4.56
CA ILE A 6 15.70 -2.43 5.72
C ILE A 6 14.21 -2.57 5.37
N MET A 7 13.86 -2.61 4.09
CA MET A 7 12.47 -2.78 3.66
C MET A 7 11.95 -4.18 3.95
N GLN A 8 10.64 -4.33 3.95
CA GLN A 8 9.98 -5.62 3.92
C GLN A 8 9.80 -6.04 2.46
N ALA A 9 10.37 -7.18 2.08
CA ALA A 9 10.37 -7.63 0.68
C ALA A 9 9.09 -8.37 0.30
N GLU A 10 8.41 -9.00 1.26
CA GLU A 10 7.17 -9.72 0.98
C GLU A 10 5.99 -8.79 1.22
N VAL A 11 5.33 -8.37 0.14
CA VAL A 11 4.22 -7.44 0.18
C VAL A 11 3.00 -8.11 -0.40
N ARG A 12 1.91 -8.14 0.37
CA ARG A 12 0.63 -8.59 -0.15
C ARG A 12 0.09 -7.53 -1.09
N VAL A 13 -0.39 -7.97 -2.25
CA VAL A 13 -0.92 -7.08 -3.28
C VAL A 13 -2.33 -7.53 -3.68
N VAL A 14 -3.06 -6.63 -4.32
CA VAL A 14 -4.28 -6.97 -5.05
C VAL A 14 -4.13 -6.45 -6.48
N THR A 15 -4.87 -7.06 -7.40
CA THR A 15 -4.87 -6.60 -8.80
C THR A 15 -6.04 -5.65 -9.04
N SER A 16 -6.00 -4.92 -10.16
CA SER A 16 -7.02 -3.92 -10.47
C SER A 16 -8.44 -4.50 -10.56
N ASP A 17 -8.56 -5.77 -10.91
CA ASP A 17 -9.86 -6.44 -11.07
C ASP A 17 -10.36 -7.14 -9.81
N THR A 18 -9.57 -7.15 -8.73
CA THR A 18 -9.94 -7.81 -7.49
C THR A 18 -11.25 -7.23 -6.95
N PRO A 19 -12.27 -8.05 -6.66
CA PRO A 19 -13.51 -7.54 -6.06
C PRO A 19 -13.27 -6.93 -4.69
N VAL A 20 -14.05 -5.92 -4.36
CA VAL A 20 -13.94 -5.22 -3.07
C VAL A 20 -14.03 -6.17 -1.88
N SER A 21 -14.89 -7.19 -1.96
CA SER A 21 -15.00 -8.20 -0.89
C SER A 21 -13.68 -8.92 -0.60
N GLU A 22 -12.92 -9.25 -1.64
CA GLU A 22 -11.61 -9.88 -1.47
C GLU A 22 -10.57 -8.92 -0.91
N VAL A 23 -10.68 -7.63 -1.22
CA VAL A 23 -9.81 -6.62 -0.63
C VAL A 23 -10.02 -6.53 0.88
N VAL A 24 -11.28 -6.58 1.32
CA VAL A 24 -11.62 -6.57 2.75
C VAL A 24 -10.94 -7.75 3.46
N VAL A 25 -11.06 -8.96 2.89
CA VAL A 25 -10.43 -10.16 3.44
C VAL A 25 -8.92 -10.01 3.47
N SER A 26 -8.30 -9.51 2.39
CA SER A 26 -6.85 -9.35 2.29
C SER A 26 -6.32 -8.35 3.31
N LEU A 27 -7.02 -7.25 3.54
CA LEU A 27 -6.63 -6.27 4.58
C LEU A 27 -6.66 -6.90 5.96
N ALA A 28 -7.72 -7.66 6.26
CA ALA A 28 -7.88 -8.32 7.55
C ALA A 28 -6.81 -9.39 7.76
N ASP A 29 -6.58 -10.24 6.76
CA ASP A 29 -5.60 -11.32 6.85
C ASP A 29 -4.18 -10.79 7.02
N ALA A 30 -3.83 -9.74 6.30
CA ALA A 30 -2.50 -9.12 6.39
C ALA A 30 -2.35 -8.20 7.59
N GLN A 31 -3.45 -7.90 8.30
CA GLN A 31 -3.46 -6.98 9.43
C GLN A 31 -2.87 -5.61 9.07
N VAL A 32 -3.29 -5.09 7.92
CA VAL A 32 -2.84 -3.79 7.41
C VAL A 32 -4.05 -2.92 7.09
N THR A 33 -3.81 -1.62 6.98
CA THR A 33 -4.85 -0.64 6.66
C THR A 33 -4.83 -0.20 5.19
N GLY A 34 -3.89 -0.71 4.41
CA GLY A 34 -3.77 -0.40 3.00
C GLY A 34 -2.98 -1.45 2.25
N LEU A 35 -3.30 -1.63 0.98
CA LEU A 35 -2.65 -2.59 0.09
C LEU A 35 -2.33 -1.91 -1.24
N PRO A 36 -1.17 -2.22 -1.84
CA PRO A 36 -0.91 -1.76 -3.19
C PRO A 36 -1.76 -2.51 -4.19
N VAL A 37 -2.24 -1.79 -5.18
CA VAL A 37 -2.96 -2.35 -6.33
C VAL A 37 -1.97 -2.38 -7.49
N VAL A 38 -1.77 -3.55 -8.07
CA VAL A 38 -0.79 -3.74 -9.13
C VAL A 38 -1.44 -4.19 -10.44
N ASP A 39 -0.75 -3.91 -11.54
CA ASP A 39 -1.13 -4.41 -12.86
C ASP A 39 -0.50 -5.78 -13.13
N ALA A 40 -0.69 -6.31 -14.34
CA ALA A 40 -0.17 -7.61 -14.74
C ALA A 40 1.36 -7.70 -14.74
N ARG A 41 2.04 -6.55 -14.72
CA ARG A 41 3.51 -6.46 -14.69
C ARG A 41 4.05 -6.17 -13.30
N ASN A 42 3.20 -6.28 -12.29
CA ASN A 42 3.55 -5.97 -10.88
C ASN A 42 3.96 -4.51 -10.67
N ARG A 43 3.42 -3.61 -11.46
CA ARG A 43 3.60 -2.16 -11.29
C ARG A 43 2.48 -1.63 -10.41
N VAL A 44 2.81 -0.78 -9.46
CA VAL A 44 1.81 -0.20 -8.56
C VAL A 44 1.03 0.88 -9.31
N ILE A 45 -0.27 0.68 -9.44
CA ILE A 45 -1.18 1.62 -10.11
C ILE A 45 -2.05 2.39 -9.14
N GLY A 46 -2.11 1.97 -7.90
CA GLY A 46 -2.90 2.63 -6.87
C GLY A 46 -2.67 2.00 -5.52
N VAL A 47 -3.38 2.52 -4.54
CA VAL A 47 -3.43 1.95 -3.20
C VAL A 47 -4.88 1.93 -2.75
N VAL A 48 -5.31 0.85 -2.10
CA VAL A 48 -6.63 0.78 -1.48
C VAL A 48 -6.46 0.70 0.03
N SER A 49 -7.19 1.54 0.73
CA SER A 49 -7.10 1.66 2.18
C SER A 49 -8.45 1.40 2.83
N SER A 50 -8.42 1.22 4.16
CA SER A 50 -9.65 1.15 4.96
C SER A 50 -10.52 2.38 4.75
N THR A 51 -9.91 3.56 4.60
CA THR A 51 -10.64 4.80 4.34
C THR A 51 -11.38 4.75 3.01
N ASP A 52 -10.74 4.22 1.95
CA ASP A 52 -11.39 4.05 0.65
C ASP A 52 -12.63 3.16 0.75
N LEU A 53 -12.54 2.09 1.54
CA LEU A 53 -13.67 1.17 1.76
C LEU A 53 -14.80 1.84 2.53
N ILE A 54 -14.47 2.59 3.57
CA ILE A 54 -15.45 3.31 4.37
C ILE A 54 -16.16 4.36 3.51
N ASP A 55 -15.41 5.12 2.73
CA ASP A 55 -15.98 6.12 1.84
C ASP A 55 -16.91 5.51 0.79
N ALA A 56 -16.48 4.41 0.19
CA ALA A 56 -17.31 3.71 -0.81
C ALA A 56 -18.60 3.16 -0.19
N GLN A 57 -18.50 2.58 1.01
CA GLN A 57 -19.65 2.03 1.71
C GLN A 57 -20.62 3.11 2.14
N ALA A 58 -20.12 4.27 2.55
CA ALA A 58 -20.95 5.39 2.99
C ALA A 58 -21.85 5.93 1.89
N GLU A 59 -21.48 5.73 0.62
CA GLU A 59 -22.28 6.14 -0.53
C GLU A 59 -23.40 5.14 -0.87
N THR A 60 -23.39 3.95 -0.30
CA THR A 60 -24.43 2.97 -0.54
C THR A 60 -25.69 3.31 0.27
N ARG A 61 -26.87 3.11 -0.33
CA ARG A 61 -28.15 3.49 0.27
C ARG A 61 -29.08 2.31 0.53
N SER A 62 -28.66 1.09 0.16
CA SER A 62 -29.48 -0.10 0.32
C SER A 62 -28.60 -1.33 0.49
N ALA A 63 -29.16 -2.42 0.97
CA ALA A 63 -28.48 -3.70 1.05
C ALA A 63 -28.05 -4.20 -0.32
N GLU A 64 -28.87 -3.94 -1.35
CA GLU A 64 -28.57 -4.32 -2.73
C GLU A 64 -27.34 -3.55 -3.25
N GLU A 65 -27.27 -2.24 -3.03
CA GLU A 65 -26.11 -1.43 -3.43
C GLU A 65 -24.86 -1.88 -2.71
N ARG A 66 -24.94 -2.22 -1.42
CA ARG A 66 -23.80 -2.74 -0.67
C ARG A 66 -23.30 -4.06 -1.24
N GLN A 67 -24.21 -4.93 -1.66
CA GLN A 67 -23.85 -6.20 -2.25
C GLN A 67 -23.15 -6.00 -3.60
N ILE A 68 -23.62 -5.06 -4.41
CA ILE A 68 -22.97 -4.70 -5.68
C ILE A 68 -21.58 -4.17 -5.40
N LEU A 69 -21.41 -3.29 -4.41
CA LEU A 69 -20.10 -2.79 -4.04
C LEU A 69 -19.13 -3.92 -3.68
N LEU A 70 -19.56 -4.85 -2.85
CA LEU A 70 -18.70 -5.91 -2.36
C LEU A 70 -18.38 -6.96 -3.43
N GLU A 71 -19.38 -7.40 -4.19
CA GLU A 71 -19.24 -8.56 -5.07
C GLU A 71 -18.99 -8.22 -6.54
N HIS A 72 -19.42 -7.05 -6.99
CA HIS A 72 -19.41 -6.69 -8.42
C HIS A 72 -18.60 -5.43 -8.74
N THR A 73 -17.92 -4.85 -7.76
CA THR A 73 -17.09 -3.66 -7.99
C THR A 73 -15.62 -4.04 -7.89
N PRO A 74 -14.83 -3.80 -8.93
CA PRO A 74 -13.39 -4.04 -8.87
C PRO A 74 -12.71 -2.94 -8.06
N VAL A 75 -11.58 -3.30 -7.45
CA VAL A 75 -10.85 -2.36 -6.57
C VAL A 75 -10.41 -1.10 -7.30
N ARG A 76 -10.16 -1.17 -8.62
CA ARG A 76 -9.73 0.01 -9.37
C ARG A 76 -10.75 1.16 -9.33
N ASP A 77 -12.03 0.85 -9.09
CA ASP A 77 -13.08 1.86 -9.03
C ASP A 77 -13.08 2.63 -7.70
N ILE A 78 -12.45 2.09 -6.66
CA ILE A 78 -12.42 2.73 -5.34
C ILE A 78 -11.02 3.07 -4.85
N MET A 79 -9.98 2.58 -5.48
CA MET A 79 -8.59 2.83 -5.06
C MET A 79 -8.22 4.30 -5.21
N THR A 80 -7.22 4.71 -4.45
CA THR A 80 -6.56 6.00 -4.64
C THR A 80 -5.42 5.80 -5.63
N PRO A 81 -5.41 6.53 -6.76
CA PRO A 81 -4.32 6.42 -7.73
C PRO A 81 -3.06 7.15 -7.24
N ARG A 82 -1.95 6.91 -7.92
CA ARG A 82 -0.67 7.60 -7.67
C ARG A 82 -0.14 7.41 -6.26
N PRO A 83 0.16 6.16 -5.85
CA PRO A 83 0.76 5.92 -4.55
C PRO A 83 2.16 6.55 -4.47
N LEU A 84 2.59 6.84 -3.24
CA LEU A 84 3.94 7.34 -3.00
C LEU A 84 4.92 6.18 -3.06
N MET A 85 5.89 6.30 -3.94
CA MET A 85 6.90 5.29 -4.21
C MET A 85 8.29 5.82 -3.86
N ILE A 86 9.21 4.89 -3.64
CA ILE A 86 10.62 5.22 -3.50
C ILE A 86 11.45 4.11 -4.15
N GLU A 87 12.60 4.46 -4.71
CA GLU A 87 13.49 3.48 -5.30
C GLU A 87 14.22 2.67 -4.22
N SER A 88 14.46 1.39 -4.48
CA SER A 88 15.17 0.51 -3.55
C SER A 88 16.59 0.97 -3.27
N THR A 89 17.20 1.68 -4.23
CA THR A 89 18.56 2.21 -4.11
C THR A 89 18.65 3.55 -3.40
N ALA A 90 17.51 4.16 -3.05
CA ALA A 90 17.50 5.41 -2.30
C ALA A 90 18.04 5.20 -0.89
N GLU A 91 18.57 6.27 -0.30
CA GLU A 91 19.00 6.22 1.09
C GLU A 91 17.81 6.12 2.04
N ALA A 92 17.97 5.36 3.11
CA ALA A 92 16.93 5.19 4.11
C ALA A 92 16.49 6.52 4.73
N GLN A 93 17.44 7.46 4.90
CA GLN A 93 17.10 8.80 5.40
C GLN A 93 16.23 9.59 4.43
N GLU A 94 16.40 9.38 3.13
CA GLU A 94 15.52 9.98 2.13
C GLU A 94 14.11 9.48 2.27
N ALA A 95 13.94 8.17 2.49
CA ALA A 95 12.62 7.58 2.74
C ALA A 95 11.99 8.20 4.00
N ALA A 96 12.76 8.37 5.06
CA ALA A 96 12.28 8.99 6.29
C ALA A 96 11.78 10.42 6.04
N ARG A 97 12.53 11.21 5.28
CA ARG A 97 12.13 12.58 4.93
C ARG A 97 10.86 12.60 4.10
N HIS A 98 10.74 11.69 3.13
CA HIS A 98 9.52 11.59 2.32
C HIS A 98 8.30 11.25 3.17
N MET A 99 8.44 10.34 4.12
CA MET A 99 7.34 9.98 5.02
C MET A 99 6.90 11.17 5.87
N LEU A 100 7.86 11.92 6.41
CA LEU A 100 7.57 13.10 7.21
C LEU A 100 6.91 14.20 6.38
N TYR A 101 7.45 14.48 5.19
CA TYR A 101 6.95 15.54 4.32
C TYR A 101 5.53 15.24 3.85
N ALA A 102 5.26 14.00 3.44
CA ALA A 102 3.96 13.58 2.93
C ALA A 102 2.99 13.16 4.02
N GLU A 103 3.42 13.11 5.28
CA GLU A 103 2.61 12.68 6.42
C GLU A 103 2.07 11.26 6.24
N VAL A 104 2.90 10.36 5.74
CA VAL A 104 2.56 8.95 5.56
C VAL A 104 3.48 8.08 6.42
N ARG A 105 3.01 6.88 6.73
CA ARG A 105 3.72 5.94 7.60
C ARG A 105 4.51 4.89 6.84
N ARG A 106 4.32 4.80 5.52
CA ARG A 106 4.98 3.81 4.68
C ARG A 106 5.09 4.33 3.26
N LEU A 107 6.06 3.77 2.54
CA LEU A 107 6.23 3.99 1.11
C LEU A 107 6.38 2.64 0.44
N PHE A 108 5.82 2.49 -0.75
CA PHE A 108 6.09 1.31 -1.57
C PHE A 108 7.43 1.48 -2.26
N VAL A 109 8.16 0.38 -2.36
CA VAL A 109 9.52 0.38 -2.90
C VAL A 109 9.50 -0.27 -4.27
N GLU A 110 10.14 0.38 -5.24
CA GLU A 110 10.19 -0.10 -6.61
C GLU A 110 11.62 -0.24 -7.14
N GLU A 111 11.76 -1.12 -8.14
CA GLU A 111 12.94 -1.22 -8.97
C GLU A 111 12.46 -1.26 -10.41
N ASN A 112 12.86 -0.28 -11.23
CA ASN A 112 12.46 -0.20 -12.64
C ASN A 112 10.92 -0.22 -12.79
N GLY A 113 10.20 0.42 -11.88
CA GLY A 113 8.75 0.49 -11.91
C GLY A 113 8.03 -0.73 -11.31
N VAL A 114 8.75 -1.77 -10.93
CA VAL A 114 8.18 -3.01 -10.38
C VAL A 114 8.24 -2.95 -8.85
N LEU A 115 7.14 -3.32 -8.20
CA LEU A 115 7.06 -3.37 -6.74
C LEU A 115 8.01 -4.45 -6.21
N VAL A 116 8.90 -4.09 -5.29
CA VAL A 116 9.84 -5.01 -4.66
C VAL A 116 9.74 -5.02 -3.13
N GLY A 117 9.02 -4.08 -2.53
CA GLY A 117 8.91 -4.07 -1.09
C GLY A 117 8.08 -2.90 -0.58
N VAL A 118 8.07 -2.77 0.74
CA VAL A 118 7.48 -1.65 1.46
C VAL A 118 8.41 -1.26 2.60
N ILE A 119 8.57 0.04 2.83
CA ILE A 119 9.34 0.55 3.96
C ILE A 119 8.41 1.39 4.84
N SER A 120 8.48 1.18 6.15
CA SER A 120 7.63 1.87 7.11
C SER A 120 8.45 2.70 8.09
N GLN A 121 7.76 3.59 8.81
CA GLN A 121 8.39 4.32 9.91
C GLN A 121 8.99 3.34 10.94
N THR A 122 8.32 2.23 11.20
CA THR A 122 8.81 1.21 12.12
C THR A 122 10.12 0.62 11.66
N ASP A 123 10.28 0.38 10.35
CA ASP A 123 11.53 -0.13 9.80
C ASP A 123 12.68 0.86 10.05
N ILE A 124 12.42 2.16 9.87
CA ILE A 124 13.42 3.22 10.12
C ILE A 124 13.80 3.25 11.62
N VAL A 125 12.79 3.25 12.50
CA VAL A 125 13.03 3.29 13.94
C VAL A 125 13.85 2.07 14.39
N ARG A 126 13.53 0.91 13.86
CA ARG A 126 14.26 -0.32 14.18
C ARG A 126 15.72 -0.23 13.72
N ALA A 127 15.96 0.31 12.54
CA ALA A 127 17.30 0.49 12.01
C ALA A 127 18.13 1.45 12.87
N VAL A 128 17.51 2.54 13.36
CA VAL A 128 18.15 3.46 14.29
C VAL A 128 18.47 2.77 15.61
N ALA A 129 17.49 2.06 16.16
CA ALA A 129 17.63 1.39 17.48
C ALA A 129 18.69 0.29 17.48
N THR A 130 18.91 -0.37 16.32
CA THR A 130 19.93 -1.42 16.20
C THR A 130 21.29 -0.89 15.75
N GLY A 131 21.44 0.43 15.60
CA GLY A 131 22.70 1.06 15.15
C GLY A 131 22.98 0.92 13.67
N LYS A 132 22.04 0.40 12.86
CA LYS A 132 22.22 0.26 11.41
C LYS A 132 22.09 1.60 10.68
N LEU A 133 21.37 2.53 11.26
CA LEU A 133 21.18 3.87 10.72
C LEU A 133 21.60 4.88 11.78
N ALA A 134 22.62 5.63 11.47
CA ALA A 134 23.15 6.62 12.40
C ALA A 134 22.32 7.91 12.39
#